data_5edf9f7534fc4328d6da1906e48e1378
#
_entry.id   5edf9f7534fc4328d6da1906e48e1378
#
_cell.length_a   1.000
_cell.length_b   1.000
_cell.length_c   1.000
_cell.angle_alpha   90.00
_cell.angle_beta   90.00
_cell.angle_gamma   90.00
#
_symmetry.space_group_name_H-M   'P 1'
#
loop_
_entity.id
_entity.type
_entity.pdbx_description
1 polymer ?
#
loop_
_entity_poly.entity_id
_entity_poly.type
_entity_poly.pdbx_seq_one_letter_code
_entity_poly.pdbx_strand_id
1 'polypeptide(L)'
;FVRFGAPWPALRDSNLRLLLETAPKGFTPDWVRYEKGKGWQLKTEKPPIGSYDAIRVYLWVGMLHNGDKQKARLLQRFAPMAAQTTKQGVPPEKVNIATGKTSGQGPVGFSAAMLPFLQDDEARSVQRQRVADNYPGADAYYSAVLTLFGQGWDQHRFRFTASGELQPDWNQECASSH
;
A
#
# COMPACT_ATOMS: atom_id res chain seq x y z
N PHE A 1 -2.11 17.70 1.93
CA PHE A 1 -2.47 18.23 3.28
C PHE A 1 -1.34 19.05 3.90
N VAL A 2 -0.08 18.61 3.84
CA VAL A 2 1.06 19.32 4.46
C VAL A 2 1.16 20.79 4.05
N ARG A 3 0.81 21.13 2.81
CA ARG A 3 0.79 22.51 2.30
C ARG A 3 -0.22 23.44 2.99
N PHE A 4 -1.18 22.89 3.73
CA PHE A 4 -2.17 23.68 4.47
C PHE A 4 -1.68 24.12 5.86
N GLY A 5 -0.43 23.83 6.23
CA GLY A 5 0.13 24.23 7.52
C GLY A 5 -0.31 23.29 8.66
N ALA A 6 -0.24 23.80 9.89
CA ALA A 6 -0.63 23.02 11.06
C ALA A 6 -2.12 22.65 11.01
N PRO A 7 -2.53 21.44 11.46
CA PRO A 7 -1.70 20.41 12.14
C PRO A 7 -1.10 19.34 11.19
N TRP A 8 -1.23 19.49 9.89
CA TRP A 8 -0.95 18.43 8.90
C TRP A 8 0.51 17.94 8.87
N PRO A 9 1.54 18.80 9.02
CA PRO A 9 2.91 18.32 9.10
C PRO A 9 3.15 17.38 10.29
N ALA A 10 2.61 17.73 11.46
CA ALA A 10 2.74 16.90 12.66
C ALA A 10 2.01 15.56 12.51
N LEU A 11 0.83 15.57 11.87
CA LEU A 11 0.07 14.34 11.57
C LEU A 11 0.84 13.43 10.61
N ARG A 12 1.45 13.99 9.54
CA ARG A 12 2.30 13.24 8.62
C ARG A 12 3.46 12.57 9.34
N ASP A 13 4.16 13.32 10.19
CA ASP A 13 5.32 12.81 10.92
C ASP A 13 4.91 11.74 11.94
N SER A 14 3.77 11.89 12.60
CA SER A 14 3.20 10.87 13.48
C SER A 14 2.83 9.59 12.71
N ASN A 15 2.21 9.70 11.53
CA ASN A 15 1.89 8.56 10.68
C ASN A 15 3.15 7.85 10.18
N LEU A 16 4.18 8.60 9.80
CA LEU A 16 5.45 8.01 9.39
C LEU A 16 6.08 7.20 10.52
N ARG A 17 6.09 7.74 11.73
CA ARG A 17 6.56 7.01 12.92
C ARG A 17 5.74 5.75 13.17
N LEU A 18 4.41 5.86 13.11
CA LEU A 18 3.51 4.70 13.22
C LEU A 18 3.93 3.59 12.25
N LEU A 19 4.05 3.89 10.96
CA LEU A 19 4.40 2.90 9.94
C LEU A 19 5.77 2.24 10.19
N LEU A 20 6.76 3.00 10.64
CA LEU A 20 8.11 2.50 10.86
C LEU A 20 8.26 1.72 12.16
N GLU A 21 7.61 2.18 13.24
CA GLU A 21 7.75 1.61 14.58
C GLU A 21 6.89 0.33 14.75
N THR A 22 5.78 0.20 14.01
CA THR A 22 4.84 -0.92 14.15
C THR A 22 5.06 -2.08 13.17
N ALA A 23 6.11 -2.03 12.37
CA ALA A 23 6.45 -3.07 11.40
C ALA A 23 7.78 -3.76 11.70
N PRO A 24 7.97 -4.46 12.83
CA PRO A 24 9.27 -4.96 13.29
C PRO A 24 9.95 -5.93 12.31
N LYS A 25 9.17 -6.68 11.53
CA LYS A 25 9.64 -7.61 10.50
C LYS A 25 9.43 -7.11 9.08
N GLY A 26 9.13 -5.81 8.89
CA GLY A 26 8.86 -5.23 7.57
C GLY A 26 7.46 -5.53 7.03
N PHE A 27 6.54 -5.92 7.91
CA PHE A 27 5.13 -6.10 7.58
C PHE A 27 4.28 -5.21 8.49
N THR A 28 3.30 -4.52 7.90
CA THR A 28 2.39 -3.65 8.64
C THR A 28 1.23 -4.42 9.23
N PRO A 29 0.80 -4.11 10.46
CA PRO A 29 -0.39 -4.71 11.08
C PRO A 29 -1.68 -4.10 10.55
N ASP A 30 -2.80 -4.83 10.65
CA ASP A 30 -4.14 -4.28 10.41
C ASP A 30 -4.50 -3.22 11.46
N TRP A 31 -4.15 -3.47 12.72
CA TRP A 31 -4.51 -2.64 13.85
C TRP A 31 -3.35 -2.45 14.82
N VAL A 32 -3.24 -1.24 15.35
CA VAL A 32 -2.33 -0.90 16.45
C VAL A 32 -3.09 -0.11 17.51
N ARG A 33 -2.67 -0.27 18.75
CA ARG A 33 -3.16 0.54 19.87
C ARG A 33 -2.09 1.52 20.28
N TYR A 34 -2.46 2.76 20.51
CA TYR A 34 -1.59 3.74 21.15
C TYR A 34 -1.95 3.85 22.63
N GLU A 35 -0.96 3.74 23.50
CA GLU A 35 -1.11 3.92 24.94
C GLU A 35 -0.23 5.08 25.41
N LYS A 36 -0.84 6.09 26.05
CA LYS A 36 -0.11 7.26 26.53
C LYS A 36 0.99 6.84 27.53
N GLY A 37 2.21 7.26 27.29
CA GLY A 37 3.37 6.89 28.10
C GLY A 37 4.07 5.58 27.70
N LYS A 38 3.41 4.71 26.91
CA LYS A 38 4.00 3.45 26.43
C LYS A 38 4.19 3.43 24.90
N GLY A 39 3.54 4.35 24.16
CA GLY A 39 3.62 4.39 22.70
C GLY A 39 2.75 3.35 22.00
N TRP A 40 3.18 2.92 20.81
CA TRP A 40 2.46 1.97 19.97
C TRP A 40 2.55 0.54 20.52
N GLN A 41 1.40 -0.10 20.68
CA GLN A 41 1.28 -1.47 21.21
C GLN A 41 0.82 -2.40 20.09
N LEU A 42 1.67 -3.35 19.73
CA LEU A 42 1.36 -4.43 18.79
C LEU A 42 0.76 -5.64 19.49
N LYS A 43 1.11 -5.83 20.77
CA LYS A 43 0.61 -6.96 21.56
C LYS A 43 -0.78 -6.61 22.10
N THR A 44 -1.77 -7.32 21.59
CA THR A 44 -3.13 -7.40 22.14
C THR A 44 -3.35 -8.84 22.62
N GLU A 45 -4.55 -9.20 23.02
CA GLU A 45 -4.90 -10.57 23.40
C GLU A 45 -4.70 -11.58 22.26
N LYS A 46 -4.68 -11.12 21.01
CA LYS A 46 -4.43 -11.93 19.80
C LYS A 46 -3.09 -11.54 19.18
N PRO A 47 -2.41 -12.47 18.46
CA PRO A 47 -1.23 -12.13 17.68
C PRO A 47 -1.53 -11.00 16.69
N PRO A 48 -0.64 -10.00 16.55
CA PRO A 48 -0.85 -8.93 15.58
C PRO A 48 -0.74 -9.51 14.16
N ILE A 49 -1.76 -9.26 13.36
CA ILE A 49 -1.89 -9.74 11.98
C ILE A 49 -1.95 -8.54 11.05
N GLY A 50 -1.28 -8.65 9.89
CA GLY A 50 -1.48 -7.79 8.74
C GLY A 50 -2.20 -8.57 7.64
N SER A 51 -3.29 -8.01 7.12
CA SER A 51 -4.16 -8.65 6.12
C SER A 51 -4.94 -7.60 5.33
N TYR A 52 -6.26 -7.59 5.44
CA TYR A 52 -7.18 -6.79 4.64
C TYR A 52 -7.09 -5.28 4.88
N ASP A 53 -6.72 -4.83 6.08
CA ASP A 53 -6.49 -3.40 6.35
C ASP A 53 -5.07 -3.00 5.98
N ALA A 54 -4.09 -3.84 6.31
CA ALA A 54 -2.67 -3.61 6.09
C ALA A 54 -2.29 -3.48 4.60
N ILE A 55 -2.96 -4.20 3.70
CA ILE A 55 -2.63 -4.19 2.26
C ILE A 55 -2.70 -2.78 1.66
N ARG A 56 -3.57 -1.92 2.18
CA ARG A 56 -3.69 -0.54 1.74
C ARG A 56 -2.45 0.31 2.04
N VAL A 57 -1.67 -0.04 3.06
CA VAL A 57 -0.42 0.67 3.35
C VAL A 57 0.58 0.49 2.20
N TYR A 58 0.73 -0.73 1.68
CA TYR A 58 1.62 -0.99 0.53
C TYR A 58 1.14 -0.26 -0.72
N LEU A 59 -0.18 -0.27 -0.99
CA LEU A 59 -0.79 0.47 -2.09
C LEU A 59 -0.39 1.97 -2.03
N TRP A 60 -0.63 2.62 -0.90
CA TRP A 60 -0.35 4.05 -0.74
C TRP A 60 1.13 4.38 -0.72
N VAL A 61 1.98 3.53 -0.15
CA VAL A 61 3.44 3.70 -0.21
C VAL A 61 3.94 3.65 -1.65
N GLY A 62 3.43 2.71 -2.44
CA GLY A 62 3.75 2.62 -3.87
C GLY A 62 3.34 3.86 -4.66
N MET A 63 2.22 4.47 -4.30
CA MET A 63 1.67 5.67 -4.94
C MET A 63 2.31 6.99 -4.50
N LEU A 64 3.22 7.00 -3.53
CA LEU A 64 3.96 8.21 -3.19
C LEU A 64 4.72 8.74 -4.41
N HIS A 65 4.79 10.06 -4.56
CA HIS A 65 5.58 10.69 -5.60
C HIS A 65 7.06 10.30 -5.49
N ASN A 66 7.75 10.10 -6.62
CA ASN A 66 9.15 9.67 -6.62
C ASN A 66 10.09 10.67 -5.94
N GLY A 67 9.73 11.94 -5.91
CA GLY A 67 10.45 12.99 -5.18
C GLY A 67 10.14 13.06 -3.68
N ASP A 68 9.24 12.20 -3.14
CA ASP A 68 9.01 12.15 -1.70
C ASP A 68 10.21 11.45 -1.01
N LYS A 69 10.85 12.20 -0.11
CA LYS A 69 12.04 11.73 0.63
C LYS A 69 11.78 10.47 1.47
N GLN A 70 10.54 10.18 1.80
CA GLN A 70 10.18 9.01 2.62
C GLN A 70 9.85 7.77 1.78
N LYS A 71 9.61 7.91 0.46
CA LYS A 71 9.24 6.79 -0.40
C LYS A 71 10.28 5.67 -0.35
N ALA A 72 11.53 5.99 -0.62
CA ALA A 72 12.61 5.00 -0.62
C ALA A 72 12.74 4.28 0.74
N ARG A 73 12.65 5.04 1.84
CA ARG A 73 12.71 4.49 3.20
C ARG A 73 11.56 3.54 3.50
N LEU A 74 10.34 3.88 3.07
CA LEU A 74 9.16 3.03 3.27
C LEU A 74 9.21 1.79 2.38
N LEU A 75 9.62 1.92 1.11
CA LEU A 75 9.82 0.77 0.22
C LEU A 75 10.86 -0.20 0.80
N GLN A 76 11.97 0.32 1.32
CA GLN A 76 12.99 -0.50 1.99
C GLN A 76 12.46 -1.16 3.26
N ARG A 77 11.69 -0.42 4.09
CA ARG A 77 11.11 -0.97 5.34
C ARG A 77 10.18 -2.13 5.04
N PHE A 78 9.40 -2.02 3.98
CA PHE A 78 8.39 -3.00 3.61
C PHE A 78 8.84 -3.98 2.51
N ALA A 79 10.12 -3.98 2.14
CA ALA A 79 10.69 -4.91 1.15
C ALA A 79 10.36 -6.40 1.41
N PRO A 80 10.23 -6.89 2.67
CA PRO A 80 9.80 -8.26 2.93
C PRO A 80 8.47 -8.64 2.30
N MET A 81 7.49 -7.70 2.20
CA MET A 81 6.21 -7.96 1.54
C MET A 81 6.38 -8.13 0.02
N ALA A 82 7.20 -7.29 -0.62
CA ALA A 82 7.54 -7.44 -2.04
C ALA A 82 8.23 -8.79 -2.30
N ALA A 83 9.27 -9.11 -1.51
CA ALA A 83 10.01 -10.37 -1.63
C ALA A 83 9.11 -11.60 -1.46
N GLN A 84 8.18 -11.56 -0.49
CA GLN A 84 7.24 -12.66 -0.25
C GLN A 84 6.24 -12.79 -1.42
N THR A 85 5.74 -11.68 -1.95
CA THR A 85 4.84 -11.67 -3.12
C THR A 85 5.53 -12.23 -4.35
N THR A 86 6.77 -11.81 -4.63
CA THR A 86 7.57 -12.31 -5.76
C THR A 86 7.82 -13.81 -5.61
N LYS A 87 8.24 -14.26 -4.41
CA LYS A 87 8.53 -15.67 -4.13
C LYS A 87 7.32 -16.58 -4.33
N GLN A 88 6.13 -16.13 -3.95
CA GLN A 88 4.89 -16.94 -4.02
C GLN A 88 4.11 -16.74 -5.33
N GLY A 89 4.46 -15.72 -6.13
CA GLY A 89 3.67 -15.28 -7.28
C GLY A 89 2.33 -14.63 -6.90
N VAL A 90 2.03 -14.52 -5.60
CA VAL A 90 0.80 -13.95 -5.06
C VAL A 90 1.04 -13.33 -3.68
N PRO A 91 0.43 -12.18 -3.35
CA PRO A 91 0.52 -11.63 -2.00
C PRO A 91 -0.09 -12.59 -0.97
N PRO A 92 0.52 -12.76 0.21
CA PRO A 92 -0.09 -13.57 1.28
C PRO A 92 -1.39 -12.92 1.76
N GLU A 93 -2.37 -13.75 2.14
CA GLU A 93 -3.62 -13.27 2.75
C GLU A 93 -3.37 -12.70 4.13
N LYS A 94 -2.54 -13.38 4.94
CA LYS A 94 -2.25 -13.01 6.33
C LYS A 94 -0.76 -13.08 6.62
N VAL A 95 -0.29 -12.16 7.43
CA VAL A 95 1.07 -12.14 7.97
C VAL A 95 1.01 -11.98 9.48
N ASN A 96 1.70 -12.84 10.21
CA ASN A 96 1.95 -12.62 11.62
C ASN A 96 3.07 -11.58 11.78
N ILE A 97 2.75 -10.42 12.32
CA ILE A 97 3.66 -9.27 12.38
C ILE A 97 4.86 -9.50 13.30
N ALA A 98 4.67 -10.28 14.36
CA ALA A 98 5.73 -10.56 15.32
C ALA A 98 6.79 -11.52 14.76
N THR A 99 6.37 -12.50 13.96
CA THR A 99 7.24 -13.56 13.43
C THR A 99 7.61 -13.38 11.97
N GLY A 100 6.80 -12.64 11.19
CA GLY A 100 6.90 -12.55 9.73
C GLY A 100 6.36 -13.77 8.99
N LYS A 101 5.76 -14.75 9.70
CA LYS A 101 5.18 -15.94 9.07
C LYS A 101 3.93 -15.58 8.27
N THR A 102 3.89 -16.02 7.02
CA THR A 102 2.79 -15.77 6.08
C THR A 102 1.89 -16.98 5.94
N SER A 103 0.63 -16.78 5.58
CA SER A 103 -0.35 -17.84 5.31
C SER A 103 -1.43 -17.36 4.34
N GLY A 104 -1.99 -18.33 3.60
CA GLY A 104 -3.03 -18.10 2.61
C GLY A 104 -2.55 -17.34 1.37
N GLN A 105 -3.44 -17.19 0.41
CA GLN A 105 -3.27 -16.37 -0.79
C GLN A 105 -4.28 -15.23 -0.73
N GLY A 106 -3.80 -14.00 -0.83
CA GLY A 106 -4.65 -12.82 -0.83
C GLY A 106 -5.61 -12.82 -2.03
N PRO A 107 -6.80 -12.22 -1.89
CA PRO A 107 -7.71 -12.06 -3.02
C PRO A 107 -7.07 -11.23 -4.14
N VAL A 108 -7.70 -11.24 -5.32
CA VAL A 108 -7.18 -10.52 -6.50
C VAL A 108 -6.92 -9.03 -6.24
N GLY A 109 -7.73 -8.38 -5.42
CA GLY A 109 -7.51 -7.00 -5.01
C GLY A 109 -6.15 -6.76 -4.34
N PHE A 110 -5.59 -7.77 -3.65
CA PHE A 110 -4.23 -7.65 -3.07
C PHE A 110 -3.18 -7.58 -4.17
N SER A 111 -3.30 -8.38 -5.24
CA SER A 111 -2.41 -8.28 -6.40
C SER A 111 -2.48 -6.90 -7.03
N ALA A 112 -3.67 -6.36 -7.22
CA ALA A 112 -3.85 -5.01 -7.73
C ALA A 112 -3.21 -3.94 -6.81
N ALA A 113 -3.40 -4.06 -5.50
CA ALA A 113 -2.81 -3.15 -4.52
C ALA A 113 -1.26 -3.18 -4.52
N MET A 114 -0.65 -4.29 -4.92
CA MET A 114 0.80 -4.44 -5.00
C MET A 114 1.40 -3.84 -6.28
N LEU A 115 0.63 -3.54 -7.33
CA LEU A 115 1.13 -2.99 -8.59
C LEU A 115 1.95 -1.71 -8.42
N PRO A 116 1.49 -0.69 -7.68
CA PRO A 116 2.29 0.51 -7.43
C PRO A 116 3.51 0.26 -6.54
N PHE A 117 3.44 -0.74 -5.68
CA PHE A 117 4.44 -1.01 -4.65
C PHE A 117 5.64 -1.82 -5.15
N LEU A 118 5.42 -2.80 -6.00
CA LEU A 118 6.48 -3.64 -6.56
C LEU A 118 7.40 -2.82 -7.45
N GLN A 119 8.72 -2.96 -7.26
CA GLN A 119 9.73 -2.27 -8.04
C GLN A 119 10.29 -3.13 -9.18
N ASP A 120 10.11 -4.44 -9.10
CA ASP A 120 10.51 -5.42 -10.10
C ASP A 120 9.41 -5.58 -11.17
N ASP A 121 9.79 -5.47 -12.44
CA ASP A 121 8.86 -5.51 -13.58
C ASP A 121 8.27 -6.90 -13.81
N GLU A 122 9.04 -7.97 -13.56
CA GLU A 122 8.55 -9.34 -13.70
C GLU A 122 7.52 -9.64 -12.63
N ALA A 123 7.80 -9.30 -11.37
CA ALA A 123 6.84 -9.44 -10.29
C ALA A 123 5.54 -8.65 -10.55
N ARG A 124 5.65 -7.42 -11.09
CA ARG A 124 4.46 -6.64 -11.51
C ARG A 124 3.69 -7.32 -12.62
N SER A 125 4.38 -7.87 -13.62
CA SER A 125 3.76 -8.57 -14.75
C SER A 125 2.93 -9.77 -14.26
N VAL A 126 3.45 -10.56 -13.33
CA VAL A 126 2.71 -11.66 -12.70
C VAL A 126 1.45 -11.17 -12.02
N GLN A 127 1.49 -10.04 -11.28
CA GLN A 127 0.31 -9.49 -10.63
C GLN A 127 -0.70 -8.91 -11.64
N ARG A 128 -0.25 -8.25 -12.72
CA ARG A 128 -1.12 -7.79 -13.81
C ARG A 128 -1.88 -8.95 -14.45
N GLN A 129 -1.18 -10.03 -14.75
CA GLN A 129 -1.80 -11.21 -15.34
C GLN A 129 -2.84 -11.81 -14.39
N ARG A 130 -2.51 -11.94 -13.10
CA ARG A 130 -3.46 -12.44 -12.12
C ARG A 130 -4.71 -11.58 -11.99
N VAL A 131 -4.58 -10.25 -12.07
CA VAL A 131 -5.72 -9.33 -12.06
C VAL A 131 -6.55 -9.47 -13.33
N ALA A 132 -5.92 -9.63 -14.51
CA ALA A 132 -6.62 -9.82 -15.76
C ALA A 132 -7.42 -11.13 -15.78
N ASP A 133 -6.83 -12.23 -15.30
CA ASP A 133 -7.44 -13.56 -15.28
C ASP A 133 -8.58 -13.70 -14.26
N ASN A 134 -8.56 -12.87 -13.20
CA ASN A 134 -9.48 -12.98 -12.06
C ASN A 134 -10.14 -11.63 -11.73
N TYR A 135 -10.52 -10.87 -12.75
CA TYR A 135 -11.12 -9.55 -12.54
C TYR A 135 -12.31 -9.62 -11.58
N PRO A 136 -12.40 -8.74 -10.56
CA PRO A 136 -13.44 -8.86 -9.55
C PRO A 136 -14.83 -8.63 -10.13
N GLY A 137 -15.78 -9.49 -9.76
CA GLY A 137 -17.18 -9.33 -10.10
C GLY A 137 -17.85 -8.12 -9.43
N ALA A 138 -19.06 -7.78 -9.85
CA ALA A 138 -19.79 -6.60 -9.36
C ALA A 138 -20.09 -6.65 -7.85
N ASP A 139 -20.19 -7.82 -7.26
CA ASP A 139 -20.43 -8.07 -5.83
C ASP A 139 -19.14 -8.03 -4.98
N ALA A 140 -17.98 -8.08 -5.61
CA ALA A 140 -16.69 -8.12 -4.93
C ALA A 140 -16.16 -6.70 -4.64
N TYR A 141 -16.95 -5.85 -3.97
CA TYR A 141 -16.67 -4.43 -3.73
C TYR A 141 -15.23 -4.16 -3.22
N TYR A 142 -14.77 -4.90 -2.22
CA TYR A 142 -13.44 -4.71 -1.65
C TYR A 142 -12.33 -4.91 -2.69
N SER A 143 -12.35 -6.02 -3.42
CA SER A 143 -11.38 -6.29 -4.48
C SER A 143 -11.51 -5.32 -5.65
N ALA A 144 -12.74 -4.93 -6.00
CA ALA A 144 -13.00 -3.97 -7.07
C ALA A 144 -12.38 -2.59 -6.77
N VAL A 145 -12.53 -2.09 -5.54
CA VAL A 145 -11.92 -0.80 -5.13
C VAL A 145 -10.39 -0.86 -5.17
N LEU A 146 -9.78 -1.91 -4.64
CA LEU A 146 -8.32 -2.06 -4.69
C LEU A 146 -7.83 -2.19 -6.15
N THR A 147 -8.58 -2.88 -7.00
CA THR A 147 -8.27 -3.03 -8.42
C THR A 147 -8.36 -1.69 -9.15
N LEU A 148 -9.39 -0.90 -8.88
CA LEU A 148 -9.54 0.44 -9.46
C LEU A 148 -8.33 1.32 -9.15
N PHE A 149 -7.90 1.38 -7.90
CA PHE A 149 -6.74 2.18 -7.51
C PHE A 149 -5.43 1.61 -8.06
N GLY A 150 -5.19 0.31 -7.88
CA GLY A 150 -3.93 -0.32 -8.28
C GLY A 150 -3.72 -0.29 -9.79
N GLN A 151 -4.70 -0.68 -10.59
CA GLN A 151 -4.63 -0.62 -12.05
C GLN A 151 -4.64 0.81 -12.56
N GLY A 152 -5.46 1.70 -11.99
CA GLY A 152 -5.48 3.10 -12.39
C GLY A 152 -4.10 3.75 -12.27
N TRP A 153 -3.40 3.45 -11.18
CA TRP A 153 -2.00 3.87 -11.03
C TRP A 153 -1.08 3.20 -12.04
N ASP A 154 -1.14 1.89 -12.18
CA ASP A 154 -0.28 1.12 -13.07
C ASP A 154 -0.43 1.56 -14.54
N GLN A 155 -1.67 1.84 -14.97
CA GLN A 155 -2.03 2.32 -16.30
C GLN A 155 -1.84 3.85 -16.48
N HIS A 156 -1.28 4.56 -15.50
CA HIS A 156 -1.04 6.01 -15.55
C HIS A 156 -2.31 6.89 -15.59
N ARG A 157 -3.49 6.34 -15.25
CA ARG A 157 -4.75 7.08 -15.23
C ARG A 157 -4.76 8.26 -14.26
N PHE A 158 -3.93 8.19 -13.25
CA PHE A 158 -3.69 9.28 -12.31
C PHE A 158 -2.32 9.18 -11.64
N ARG A 159 -1.84 10.29 -11.14
CA ARG A 159 -0.62 10.42 -10.32
C ARG A 159 -0.86 11.43 -9.20
N PHE A 160 0.06 11.47 -8.25
CA PHE A 160 0.13 12.55 -7.27
C PHE A 160 1.38 13.38 -7.52
N THR A 161 1.26 14.72 -7.36
CA THR A 161 2.42 15.62 -7.35
C THR A 161 3.25 15.44 -6.08
N ALA A 162 4.43 16.06 -6.03
CA ALA A 162 5.24 16.10 -4.80
C ALA A 162 4.53 16.80 -3.64
N SER A 163 3.57 17.70 -3.92
CA SER A 163 2.71 18.34 -2.92
C SER A 163 1.47 17.51 -2.54
N GLY A 164 1.27 16.34 -3.17
CA GLY A 164 0.14 15.43 -2.91
C GLY A 164 -1.16 15.81 -3.63
N GLU A 165 -1.09 16.63 -4.67
CA GLU A 165 -2.24 16.96 -5.51
C GLU A 165 -2.51 15.84 -6.51
N LEU A 166 -3.77 15.51 -6.72
CA LEU A 166 -4.19 14.55 -7.72
C LEU A 166 -4.01 15.13 -9.13
N GLN A 167 -3.35 14.38 -10.00
CA GLN A 167 -3.20 14.66 -11.42
C GLN A 167 -3.85 13.52 -12.23
N PRO A 168 -5.12 13.65 -12.63
CA PRO A 168 -5.76 12.70 -13.50
C PRO A 168 -5.32 12.90 -14.95
N ASP A 169 -5.22 11.81 -15.70
CA ASP A 169 -4.75 11.82 -17.09
C ASP A 169 -5.71 12.59 -18.03
N TRP A 170 -7.03 12.50 -17.81
CA TRP A 170 -8.04 13.15 -18.66
C TRP A 170 -8.01 14.69 -18.63
N ASN A 171 -7.31 15.30 -17.69
CA ASN A 171 -7.15 16.78 -17.70
C ASN A 171 -6.25 17.29 -18.83
N GLN A 172 -5.47 16.42 -19.45
CA GLN A 172 -4.62 16.80 -20.59
C GLN A 172 -5.42 16.90 -21.89
N GLU A 173 -6.48 16.12 -22.04
CA GLU A 173 -7.34 16.15 -23.24
C GLU A 173 -8.24 17.38 -23.30
N CYS A 174 -8.66 17.92 -22.16
CA CYS A 174 -9.50 19.12 -22.11
C CYS A 174 -8.73 20.41 -22.37
N ALA A 175 -7.41 20.43 -22.18
CA ALA A 175 -6.56 21.62 -22.41
C ALA A 175 -6.19 21.81 -23.88
N SER A 176 -6.33 20.79 -24.72
CA SER A 176 -6.00 20.81 -26.15
C SER A 176 -7.18 21.17 -27.07
N SER A 177 -8.34 21.54 -26.52
CA SER A 177 -9.59 21.83 -27.27
C SER A 177 -9.96 23.32 -27.28
N HIS A 178 -9.00 24.21 -27.02
CA HIS A 178 -9.22 25.67 -27.11
C HIS A 178 -8.21 26.34 -28.03
#